data_ca7f94bb8c2a3440c350582311857964
#
_entry.id   ca7f94bb8c2a3440c350582311857964
#
_cell.length_a   1.000
_cell.length_b   1.000
_cell.length_c   1.000
_cell.angle_alpha   90.00
_cell.angle_beta   90.00
_cell.angle_gamma   90.00
#
_symmetry.space_group_name_H-M   'P 1'
#
loop_
_entity.id
_entity.type
_entity.pdbx_description
1 polymer ?
#
loop_
_entity_poly.entity_id
_entity_poly.type
_entity_poly.pdbx_seq_one_letter_code
_entity_poly.pdbx_strand_id
1 'polypeptide(L)'
;NARHFRERMSSAGFDLRPGNHPIVPVMLYDAKLAQRFASELLEEGVYVIGFFYPVVPQGQARIRTQISAAHSIAQIDRAVDAFIRVGKRLGVI
;
A
#
# COMPACT_ATOMS: atom_id res chain seq x y z
N ASN A 1 -11.88 6.72 7.74
CA ASN A 1 -10.47 6.29 7.91
C ASN A 1 -9.87 5.80 6.60
N ALA A 2 -10.57 4.94 5.87
CA ALA A 2 -10.11 4.50 4.55
C ALA A 2 -10.03 5.68 3.58
N ARG A 3 -10.95 6.63 3.67
CA ARG A 3 -10.93 7.84 2.86
C ARG A 3 -9.68 8.68 3.13
N HIS A 4 -9.33 8.86 4.40
CA HIS A 4 -8.13 9.60 4.78
C HIS A 4 -6.87 8.92 4.22
N PHE A 5 -6.78 7.60 4.34
CA PHE A 5 -5.68 6.82 3.80
C PHE A 5 -5.58 7.00 2.28
N ARG A 6 -6.71 6.87 1.58
CA ARG A 6 -6.75 7.03 0.11
C ARG A 6 -6.30 8.42 -0.32
N GLU A 7 -6.78 9.46 0.37
CA GLU A 7 -6.42 10.84 0.05
C GLU A 7 -4.91 11.08 0.21
N ARG A 8 -4.34 10.64 1.32
CA ARG A 8 -2.92 10.81 1.56
C ARG A 8 -2.05 10.02 0.60
N MET A 9 -2.42 8.77 0.33
CA MET A 9 -1.67 7.91 -0.59
C MET A 9 -1.71 8.47 -2.02
N SER A 10 -2.87 8.90 -2.49
CA SER A 10 -3.01 9.48 -3.81
C SER A 10 -2.22 10.78 -3.94
N SER A 11 -2.25 11.62 -2.91
CA SER A 11 -1.47 12.87 -2.89
C SER A 11 0.03 12.61 -2.93
N ALA A 12 0.48 11.50 -2.35
CA ALA A 12 1.90 11.12 -2.37
C ALA A 12 2.35 10.56 -3.72
N GLY A 13 1.42 10.20 -4.60
CA GLY A 13 1.74 9.69 -5.93
C GLY A 13 1.52 8.19 -6.13
N PHE A 14 0.95 7.49 -5.15
CA PHE A 14 0.65 6.07 -5.29
C PHE A 14 -0.56 5.84 -6.18
N ASP A 15 -0.53 4.74 -6.93
CA ASP A 15 -1.62 4.32 -7.80
C ASP A 15 -2.53 3.36 -7.04
N LEU A 16 -3.74 3.80 -6.72
CA LEU A 16 -4.72 3.03 -5.98
C LEU A 16 -5.87 2.62 -6.88
N ARG A 17 -6.43 1.42 -6.63
CA ARG A 17 -7.67 1.05 -7.28
C ARG A 17 -8.81 1.91 -6.72
N PRO A 18 -9.69 2.44 -7.58
CA PRO A 18 -10.79 3.29 -7.15
C PRO A 18 -11.83 2.52 -6.32
N GLY A 19 -12.57 3.25 -5.50
CA GLY A 19 -13.64 2.71 -4.68
C GLY A 19 -13.66 3.32 -3.29
N ASN A 20 -14.70 2.97 -2.52
CA ASN A 20 -14.86 3.43 -1.13
C ASN A 20 -14.69 2.28 -0.13
N HIS A 21 -14.16 1.16 -0.60
CA HIS A 21 -13.99 -0.03 0.22
C HIS A 21 -12.85 0.17 1.24
N PRO A 22 -12.95 -0.40 2.45
CA PRO A 22 -11.86 -0.34 3.43
C PRO A 22 -10.62 -1.12 3.00
N ILE A 23 -10.74 -2.03 2.02
CA ILE A 23 -9.59 -2.68 1.41
C ILE A 23 -9.09 -1.77 0.28
N VAL A 24 -7.83 -1.36 0.39
CA VAL A 24 -7.23 -0.40 -0.56
C VAL A 24 -6.04 -1.06 -1.24
N PRO A 25 -6.19 -1.51 -2.49
CA PRO A 25 -5.05 -2.06 -3.24
C PRO A 25 -4.15 -0.94 -3.75
N VAL A 26 -2.85 -1.06 -3.44
CA VAL A 26 -1.82 -0.15 -3.93
C VAL A 26 -1.10 -0.85 -5.09
N MET A 27 -1.25 -0.32 -6.29
CA MET A 27 -0.76 -0.98 -7.50
C MET A 27 0.73 -0.76 -7.68
N LEU A 28 1.48 -1.86 -7.84
CA LEU A 28 2.92 -1.83 -8.08
C LEU A 28 3.28 -2.49 -9.40
N TYR A 29 2.41 -3.34 -9.93
CA TYR A 29 2.49 -4.01 -11.23
C TYR A 29 3.55 -5.10 -11.30
N ASP A 30 4.75 -4.90 -10.76
CA ASP A 30 5.84 -5.87 -10.80
C ASP A 30 5.85 -6.76 -9.55
N ALA A 31 5.91 -8.08 -9.74
CA ALA A 31 5.85 -9.06 -8.65
C ALA A 31 7.03 -8.93 -7.69
N LYS A 32 8.24 -8.76 -8.21
CA LYS A 32 9.43 -8.61 -7.36
C LYS A 32 9.37 -7.35 -6.53
N LEU A 33 8.88 -6.25 -7.13
CA LEU A 33 8.71 -4.99 -6.45
C LEU A 33 7.67 -5.11 -5.34
N ALA A 34 6.55 -5.79 -5.59
CA ALA A 34 5.52 -6.00 -4.58
C ALA A 34 6.05 -6.79 -3.38
N GLN A 35 6.82 -7.85 -3.63
CA GLN A 35 7.43 -8.65 -2.57
C GLN A 35 8.39 -7.82 -1.72
N ARG A 36 9.26 -7.07 -2.38
CA ARG A 36 10.24 -6.23 -1.71
C ARG A 36 9.58 -5.12 -0.92
N PHE A 37 8.55 -4.49 -1.50
CA PHE A 37 7.81 -3.42 -0.85
C PHE A 37 7.16 -3.92 0.44
N ALA A 38 6.49 -5.09 0.39
CA ALA A 38 5.86 -5.69 1.57
C ALA A 38 6.89 -6.03 2.65
N SER A 39 8.05 -6.57 2.25
CA SER A 39 9.12 -6.91 3.18
C SER A 39 9.68 -5.67 3.88
N GLU A 40 9.91 -4.59 3.14
CA GLU A 40 10.44 -3.36 3.72
C GLU A 40 9.42 -2.63 4.59
N LEU A 41 8.13 -2.71 4.25
CA LEU A 41 7.09 -2.18 5.11
C LEU A 41 7.01 -2.93 6.45
N LEU A 42 7.21 -4.24 6.41
CA LEU A 42 7.23 -5.03 7.64
C LEU A 42 8.37 -4.57 8.56
N GLU A 43 9.53 -4.26 8.02
CA GLU A 43 10.64 -3.69 8.78
C GLU A 43 10.30 -2.33 9.39
N GLU A 44 9.42 -1.57 8.74
CA GLU A 44 8.93 -0.28 9.23
C GLU A 44 7.78 -0.44 10.23
N GLY A 45 7.40 -1.68 10.54
CA GLY A 45 6.31 -1.96 11.47
C GLY A 45 4.92 -1.97 10.83
N VAL A 46 4.83 -2.02 9.51
CA VAL A 46 3.55 -2.05 8.77
C VAL A 46 3.39 -3.41 8.11
N TYR A 47 2.40 -4.17 8.57
CA TYR A 47 2.10 -5.48 8.01
C TYR A 47 1.12 -5.34 6.85
N VAL A 48 1.51 -5.81 5.67
CA VAL A 48 0.68 -5.81 4.46
C VAL A 48 0.86 -7.14 3.73
N ILE A 49 -0.04 -7.41 2.79
CA ILE A 49 0.01 -8.63 1.99
C ILE A 49 0.24 -8.25 0.53
N GLY A 50 1.28 -8.82 -0.07
CA GLY A 50 1.54 -8.67 -1.51
C GLY A 50 0.77 -9.71 -2.30
N PHE A 51 0.13 -9.28 -3.39
CA PHE A 51 -0.53 -10.17 -4.34
C PHE A 51 0.17 -10.05 -5.70
N PHE A 52 0.55 -11.20 -6.25
CA PHE A 52 1.24 -11.27 -7.53
C PHE A 52 0.85 -12.57 -8.25
N TYR A 53 1.31 -12.75 -9.47
CA TYR A 53 1.00 -13.95 -10.26
C TYR A 53 1.38 -15.22 -9.49
N PRO A 54 0.56 -16.28 -9.46
CA PRO A 54 -0.69 -16.46 -10.23
C PRO A 54 -1.97 -16.01 -9.52
N VAL A 55 -1.88 -15.43 -8.31
CA VAL A 55 -3.07 -14.98 -7.55
C VAL A 55 -3.75 -13.82 -8.28
N VAL A 56 -2.96 -12.96 -8.91
CA VAL A 56 -3.43 -11.91 -9.81
C VAL A 56 -2.74 -12.09 -11.16
N PRO A 57 -3.29 -11.51 -12.26
CA PRO A 57 -2.63 -11.61 -13.56
C PRO A 57 -1.22 -11.03 -13.55
N GLN A 58 -0.36 -11.54 -14.44
CA GLN A 58 0.99 -10.98 -14.60
C GLN A 58 0.93 -9.50 -14.91
N GLY A 59 1.85 -8.74 -14.33
CA GLY A 59 1.88 -7.28 -14.49
C GLY A 59 0.84 -6.55 -13.67
N GLN A 60 0.11 -7.23 -12.78
CA GLN A 60 -0.94 -6.64 -11.95
C GLN A 60 -0.64 -6.79 -10.45
N ALA A 61 0.62 -6.97 -10.08
CA ALA A 61 1.02 -7.11 -8.69
C ALA A 61 0.63 -5.87 -7.87
N ARG A 62 0.25 -6.10 -6.63
CA ARG A 62 -0.23 -5.04 -5.75
C ARG A 62 0.02 -5.38 -4.29
N ILE A 63 0.00 -4.34 -3.46
CA ILE A 63 -0.03 -4.47 -2.00
C ILE A 63 -1.48 -4.25 -1.57
N ARG A 64 -2.01 -5.16 -0.77
CA ARG A 64 -3.35 -5.03 -0.22
C ARG A 64 -3.27 -4.50 1.20
N THR A 65 -3.93 -3.39 1.44
CA THR A 65 -4.07 -2.81 2.78
C THR A 65 -5.52 -2.91 3.22
N GLN A 66 -5.74 -3.07 4.52
CA GLN A 66 -7.09 -3.10 5.07
C GLN A 66 -7.18 -2.09 6.20
N ILE A 67 -8.04 -1.10 6.03
CA ILE A 67 -8.24 -0.03 7.00
C ILE A 67 -9.52 -0.33 7.77
N SER A 68 -9.43 -0.38 9.10
CA SER A 68 -10.60 -0.63 9.94
C SER A 68 -10.96 0.61 10.74
N ALA A 69 -12.19 0.62 11.28
CA ALA A 69 -12.66 1.69 12.16
C ALA A 69 -11.84 1.76 13.46
N ALA A 70 -11.16 0.67 13.82
CA ALA A 70 -10.30 0.66 15.01
C ALA A 70 -8.98 1.41 14.81
N HIS A 71 -8.59 1.68 13.56
CA HIS A 71 -7.38 2.45 13.28
C HIS A 71 -7.60 3.93 13.54
N SER A 72 -6.74 4.54 14.36
CA SER A 72 -6.77 5.98 14.57
C SER A 72 -6.17 6.71 13.37
N ILE A 73 -6.49 8.01 13.24
CA ILE A 73 -5.88 8.84 12.20
C ILE A 73 -4.35 8.87 12.37
N ALA A 74 -3.86 8.92 13.60
CA ALA A 74 -2.42 8.90 13.86
C ALA A 74 -1.77 7.60 13.39
N GLN A 75 -2.44 6.45 13.58
CA GLN A 75 -1.94 5.16 13.09
C GLN A 75 -1.92 5.11 11.58
N ILE A 76 -2.95 5.62 10.92
CA ILE A 76 -3.03 5.69 9.47
C ILE A 76 -1.92 6.59 8.92
N ASP A 77 -1.69 7.74 9.54
CA ASP A 77 -0.64 8.66 9.12
C ASP A 77 0.75 8.03 9.23
N ARG A 78 1.02 7.30 10.30
CA ARG A 78 2.30 6.58 10.45
C ARG A 78 2.49 5.52 9.36
N ALA A 79 1.42 4.80 9.03
CA ALA A 79 1.47 3.82 7.96
C ALA A 79 1.74 4.48 6.61
N VAL A 80 1.06 5.58 6.31
CA VAL A 80 1.29 6.34 5.07
C VAL A 80 2.73 6.85 5.01
N ASP A 81 3.26 7.37 6.11
CA ASP A 81 4.64 7.84 6.15
C ASP A 81 5.62 6.71 5.84
N ALA A 82 5.37 5.49 6.35
CA ALA A 82 6.18 4.32 6.02
C ALA A 82 6.07 3.97 4.53
N PHE A 83 4.88 4.00 3.95
CA PHE A 83 4.67 3.80 2.51
C PHE A 83 5.46 4.82 1.69
N ILE A 84 5.44 6.07 2.10
CA ILE A 84 6.17 7.13 1.39
C ILE A 84 7.68 6.86 1.44
N ARG A 85 8.22 6.53 2.62
CA ARG A 85 9.65 6.23 2.75
C ARG A 85 10.07 5.07 1.84
N VAL A 86 9.34 3.97 1.91
CA VAL A 86 9.63 2.78 1.09
C VAL A 86 9.42 3.08 -0.39
N GLY A 87 8.34 3.79 -0.73
CA GLY A 87 8.04 4.16 -2.12
C GLY A 87 9.13 4.99 -2.76
N LYS A 88 9.68 5.95 -2.03
CA LYS A 88 10.79 6.77 -2.51
C LYS A 88 12.08 5.96 -2.63
N ARG A 89 12.36 5.11 -1.65
CA ARG A 89 13.55 4.27 -1.63
C ARG A 89 13.57 3.29 -2.80
N LEU A 90 12.41 2.74 -3.17
CA LEU A 90 12.29 1.78 -4.26
C LEU A 90 11.94 2.40 -5.61
N GLY A 91 11.78 3.71 -5.67
CA GLY A 91 11.53 4.42 -6.91
C GLY A 91 10.09 4.31 -7.42
N VAL A 92 9.13 4.02 -6.54
CA VAL A 92 7.71 3.92 -6.91
C VAL A 92 7.09 5.30 -7.06
N ILE A 93 7.52 6.25 -6.24
CA ILE A 93 7.00 7.63 -6.28
C ILE A 93 8.11 8.66 -6.34
#